data_670cebe0c4a702624b8152f18a82659b
#
_entry.id   670cebe0c4a702624b8152f18a82659b
#
_cell.length_a   1.000
_cell.length_b   1.000
_cell.length_c   1.000
_cell.angle_alpha   90.00
_cell.angle_beta   90.00
_cell.angle_gamma   90.00
#
_symmetry.space_group_name_H-M   'P 1'
#
loop_
_entity.id
_entity.type
_entity.pdbx_description
1 polymer ?
#
loop_
_entity_poly.entity_id
_entity_poly.type
_entity_poly.pdbx_seq_one_letter_code
_entity_poly.pdbx_strand_id
1 'polypeptide(L)'
;PRRSTTTKLLDGLAQRGVKATFFLIGLNLDGNEDLVLRMDREGHQIGLHSYNHKLLTGLSTADFYTEVGALREKLTDLLGHNDFVLRPPYGKTDAGVRKLAGAPIILWSIDPEDWSDTDTARQTAHIVSQAQDGDIILLHDIYPSSVETALQVVDALLDEGFYFVTVDELFAAKGIILEDGQRYTCAKGG
;
A
#
# COMPACT_ATOMS: atom_id res chain seq x y z
N PRO A 1 -6.09 3.13 -8.36
CA PRO A 1 -5.39 2.51 -9.50
C PRO A 1 -5.47 3.39 -10.75
N ARG A 2 -4.54 3.21 -11.68
CA ARG A 2 -4.58 3.77 -13.04
C ARG A 2 -4.54 2.61 -14.02
N ARG A 3 -5.58 2.44 -14.85
CA ARG A 3 -5.80 1.22 -15.64
C ARG A 3 -4.55 0.71 -16.36
N SER A 4 -3.86 1.55 -17.12
CA SER A 4 -2.72 1.12 -17.94
C SER A 4 -1.50 0.67 -17.14
N THR A 5 -1.16 1.38 -16.06
CA THR A 5 0.02 1.10 -15.24
C THR A 5 -0.26 0.03 -14.21
N THR A 6 -1.41 0.10 -13.53
CA THR A 6 -1.83 -0.90 -12.55
C THR A 6 -2.00 -2.29 -13.18
N THR A 7 -2.60 -2.39 -14.39
CA THR A 7 -2.70 -3.68 -15.10
C THR A 7 -1.31 -4.27 -15.37
N LYS A 8 -0.36 -3.45 -15.87
CA LYS A 8 1.02 -3.90 -16.12
C LYS A 8 1.71 -4.38 -14.84
N LEU A 9 1.49 -3.69 -13.73
CA LEU A 9 2.04 -4.10 -12.44
C LEU A 9 1.47 -5.44 -11.98
N LEU A 10 0.14 -5.61 -12.01
CA LEU A 10 -0.51 -6.87 -11.65
C LEU A 10 -0.04 -8.04 -12.51
N ASP A 11 0.07 -7.85 -13.84
CA ASP A 11 0.60 -8.87 -14.74
C ASP A 11 2.05 -9.25 -14.37
N GLY A 12 2.88 -8.25 -14.06
CA GLY A 12 4.27 -8.47 -13.65
C GLY A 12 4.42 -9.16 -12.30
N LEU A 13 3.59 -8.82 -11.32
CA LEU A 13 3.56 -9.49 -10.00
C LEU A 13 3.08 -10.94 -10.12
N ALA A 14 2.02 -11.19 -10.91
CA ALA A 14 1.49 -12.53 -11.15
C ALA A 14 2.53 -13.44 -11.84
N GLN A 15 3.27 -12.93 -12.84
CA GLN A 15 4.35 -13.68 -13.50
C GLN A 15 5.46 -14.11 -12.54
N ARG A 16 5.68 -13.34 -11.46
CA ARG A 16 6.72 -13.61 -10.44
C ARG A 16 6.18 -14.36 -9.22
N GLY A 17 4.86 -14.60 -9.17
CA GLY A 17 4.21 -15.28 -8.05
C GLY A 17 4.29 -14.49 -6.72
N VAL A 18 4.38 -13.16 -6.77
CA VAL A 18 4.53 -12.30 -5.60
C VAL A 18 3.28 -11.47 -5.32
N LYS A 19 3.10 -11.08 -4.07
CA LYS A 19 1.97 -10.27 -3.61
C LYS A 19 2.42 -8.90 -3.14
N ALA A 20 1.46 -7.97 -3.07
CA ALA A 20 1.66 -6.61 -2.57
C ALA A 20 0.42 -6.13 -1.81
N THR A 21 0.55 -5.00 -1.11
CA THR A 21 -0.58 -4.29 -0.50
C THR A 21 -0.85 -3.02 -1.30
N PHE A 22 -2.07 -2.86 -1.81
CA PHE A 22 -2.50 -1.71 -2.60
C PHE A 22 -3.34 -0.77 -1.74
N PHE A 23 -2.86 0.46 -1.53
CA PHE A 23 -3.60 1.50 -0.82
C PHE A 23 -4.38 2.35 -1.82
N LEU A 24 -5.71 2.27 -1.78
CA LEU A 24 -6.59 2.79 -2.82
C LEU A 24 -7.18 4.15 -2.45
N ILE A 25 -7.22 5.06 -3.43
CA ILE A 25 -7.89 6.35 -3.35
C ILE A 25 -9.33 6.18 -3.87
N GLY A 26 -10.32 6.67 -3.12
CA GLY A 26 -11.74 6.52 -3.43
C GLY A 26 -12.15 7.05 -4.80
N LEU A 27 -11.66 8.24 -5.18
CA LEU A 27 -11.92 8.84 -6.49
C LEU A 27 -11.46 7.98 -7.68
N ASN A 28 -10.48 7.11 -7.46
CA ASN A 28 -9.92 6.27 -8.52
C ASN A 28 -10.58 4.89 -8.63
N LEU A 29 -11.65 4.64 -7.88
CA LEU A 29 -12.36 3.36 -7.91
C LEU A 29 -13.34 3.28 -9.08
N ASP A 30 -14.07 4.38 -9.35
CA ASP A 30 -15.10 4.39 -10.40
C ASP A 30 -14.49 4.08 -11.76
N GLY A 31 -15.02 3.05 -12.42
CA GLY A 31 -14.53 2.53 -13.69
C GLY A 31 -13.24 1.69 -13.60
N ASN A 32 -12.78 1.37 -12.38
CA ASN A 32 -11.65 0.48 -12.12
C ASN A 32 -11.99 -0.65 -11.12
N GLU A 33 -13.27 -0.89 -10.88
CA GLU A 33 -13.76 -1.91 -9.93
C GLU A 33 -13.23 -3.30 -10.29
N ASP A 34 -13.16 -3.61 -11.58
CA ASP A 34 -12.61 -4.87 -12.09
C ASP A 34 -11.13 -5.06 -11.73
N LEU A 35 -10.34 -3.97 -11.69
CA LEU A 35 -8.95 -4.02 -11.23
C LEU A 35 -8.84 -4.27 -9.73
N VAL A 36 -9.73 -3.66 -8.93
CA VAL A 36 -9.77 -3.88 -7.47
C VAL A 36 -10.18 -5.33 -7.17
N LEU A 37 -11.21 -5.83 -7.84
CA LEU A 37 -11.62 -7.24 -7.75
C LEU A 37 -10.52 -8.20 -8.22
N ARG A 38 -9.71 -7.79 -9.21
CA ARG A 38 -8.55 -8.55 -9.65
C ARG A 38 -7.47 -8.61 -8.58
N MET A 39 -7.13 -7.45 -7.96
CA MET A 39 -6.16 -7.39 -6.87
C MET A 39 -6.53 -8.36 -5.74
N ASP A 40 -7.77 -8.29 -5.29
CA ASP A 40 -8.29 -9.14 -4.23
C ASP A 40 -8.23 -10.63 -4.60
N ARG A 41 -8.74 -11.00 -5.78
CA ARG A 41 -8.76 -12.38 -6.27
C ARG A 41 -7.35 -12.97 -6.48
N GLU A 42 -6.36 -12.15 -6.81
CA GLU A 42 -4.96 -12.55 -6.96
C GLU A 42 -4.23 -12.62 -5.60
N GLY A 43 -4.93 -12.31 -4.49
CA GLY A 43 -4.41 -12.42 -3.12
C GLY A 43 -3.55 -11.23 -2.69
N HIS A 44 -3.65 -10.09 -3.38
CA HIS A 44 -3.09 -8.84 -2.90
C HIS A 44 -3.96 -8.27 -1.77
N GLN A 45 -3.33 -7.62 -0.79
CA GLN A 45 -4.06 -6.93 0.25
C GLN A 45 -4.54 -5.57 -0.22
N ILE A 46 -5.76 -5.20 0.17
CA ILE A 46 -6.32 -3.88 -0.09
C ILE A 46 -6.23 -3.02 1.18
N GLY A 47 -5.83 -1.77 1.01
CA GLY A 47 -5.78 -0.77 2.07
C GLY A 47 -6.46 0.54 1.66
N LEU A 48 -6.78 1.35 2.67
CA LEU A 48 -7.41 2.66 2.53
C LEU A 48 -6.37 3.76 2.37
N HIS A 49 -6.57 4.70 1.40
CA HIS A 49 -5.69 5.85 1.21
C HIS A 49 -6.46 7.17 1.08
N SER A 50 -7.52 7.33 1.86
CA SER A 50 -8.54 8.37 1.82
C SER A 50 -9.34 8.42 0.50
N TYR A 51 -10.47 9.12 0.52
CA TYR A 51 -11.34 9.22 -0.66
C TYR A 51 -10.77 10.16 -1.72
N ASN A 52 -10.26 11.33 -1.29
CA ASN A 52 -9.78 12.41 -2.17
C ASN A 52 -8.26 12.66 -2.07
N HIS A 53 -7.49 11.77 -1.47
CA HIS A 53 -6.06 11.98 -1.16
C HIS A 53 -5.83 13.21 -0.27
N LYS A 54 -6.76 13.50 0.63
CA LYS A 54 -6.73 14.65 1.52
C LYS A 54 -5.87 14.39 2.76
N LEU A 55 -5.19 15.43 3.23
CA LEU A 55 -4.50 15.37 4.52
C LEU A 55 -5.52 15.07 5.64
N LEU A 56 -5.30 14.01 6.40
CA LEU A 56 -6.26 13.53 7.41
C LEU A 56 -6.09 14.19 8.78
N THR A 57 -4.92 14.82 9.05
CA THR A 57 -4.66 15.48 10.32
C THR A 57 -5.53 16.72 10.50
N GLY A 58 -6.02 16.94 11.73
CA GLY A 58 -6.86 18.09 12.05
C GLY A 58 -8.29 18.05 11.50
N LEU A 59 -8.70 16.96 10.86
CA LEU A 59 -10.08 16.81 10.38
C LEU A 59 -11.07 16.63 11.55
N SER A 60 -12.28 17.16 11.37
CA SER A 60 -13.41 16.79 12.21
C SER A 60 -13.75 15.30 12.04
N THR A 61 -14.47 14.70 13.00
CA THR A 61 -14.93 13.32 12.87
C THR A 61 -15.79 13.11 11.61
N ALA A 62 -16.63 14.07 11.25
CA ALA A 62 -17.46 14.01 10.06
C ALA A 62 -16.63 14.05 8.77
N ASP A 63 -15.64 14.96 8.69
CA ASP A 63 -14.75 15.03 7.52
C ASP A 63 -13.87 13.80 7.40
N PHE A 64 -13.38 13.26 8.54
CA PHE A 64 -12.63 12.02 8.55
C PHE A 64 -13.46 10.84 8.04
N TYR A 65 -14.73 10.75 8.46
CA TYR A 65 -15.65 9.74 7.95
C TYR A 65 -15.85 9.87 6.43
N THR A 66 -15.99 11.10 5.91
CA THR A 66 -16.12 11.33 4.46
C THR A 66 -14.89 10.83 3.69
N GLU A 67 -13.69 10.94 4.27
CA GLU A 67 -12.44 10.54 3.62
C GLU A 67 -12.10 9.05 3.80
N VAL A 68 -12.33 8.49 4.99
CA VAL A 68 -11.91 7.12 5.32
C VAL A 68 -13.10 6.18 5.44
N GLY A 69 -14.17 6.60 6.12
CA GLY A 69 -15.37 5.79 6.32
C GLY A 69 -16.08 5.48 5.00
N ALA A 70 -16.34 6.51 4.18
CA ALA A 70 -17.02 6.33 2.90
C ALA A 70 -16.22 5.45 1.93
N LEU A 71 -14.88 5.56 1.94
CA LEU A 71 -14.02 4.67 1.17
C LEU A 71 -14.10 3.22 1.66
N ARG A 72 -14.08 3.03 2.99
CA ARG A 72 -14.24 1.71 3.62
C ARG A 72 -15.55 1.06 3.22
N GLU A 73 -16.67 1.78 3.33
CA GLU A 73 -18.00 1.28 2.93
C GLU A 73 -18.01 0.87 1.47
N LYS A 74 -17.52 1.72 0.58
CA LYS A 74 -17.46 1.45 -0.87
C LYS A 74 -16.64 0.19 -1.19
N LEU A 75 -15.48 0.01 -0.54
CA LEU A 75 -14.66 -1.18 -0.73
C LEU A 75 -15.29 -2.42 -0.08
N THR A 76 -15.95 -2.27 1.07
CA THR A 76 -16.68 -3.38 1.71
C THR A 76 -17.81 -3.88 0.82
N ASP A 77 -18.58 -2.96 0.21
CA ASP A 77 -19.65 -3.31 -0.72
C ASP A 77 -19.14 -4.03 -1.97
N LEU A 78 -17.96 -3.61 -2.46
CA LEU A 78 -17.33 -4.19 -3.65
C LEU A 78 -16.71 -5.57 -3.39
N LEU A 79 -16.03 -5.74 -2.25
CA LEU A 79 -15.18 -6.91 -1.96
C LEU A 79 -15.84 -7.93 -1.04
N GLY A 80 -16.86 -7.52 -0.27
CA GLY A 80 -17.57 -8.38 0.67
C GLY A 80 -16.84 -8.63 2.00
N HIS A 81 -15.74 -7.90 2.27
CA HIS A 81 -15.01 -7.92 3.53
C HIS A 81 -14.59 -6.51 3.94
N ASN A 82 -14.10 -6.31 5.18
CA ASN A 82 -13.79 -4.99 5.76
C ASN A 82 -12.48 -4.93 6.57
N ASP A 83 -11.62 -5.90 6.42
CA ASP A 83 -10.33 -6.04 7.11
C ASP A 83 -9.22 -5.21 6.46
N PHE A 84 -9.47 -3.92 6.30
CA PHE A 84 -8.55 -3.01 5.65
C PHE A 84 -7.55 -2.37 6.61
N VAL A 85 -6.31 -2.22 6.17
CA VAL A 85 -5.30 -1.35 6.78
C VAL A 85 -5.41 0.08 6.21
N LEU A 86 -4.93 1.09 6.94
CA LEU A 86 -4.95 2.49 6.50
C LEU A 86 -3.53 3.00 6.26
N ARG A 87 -3.27 3.61 5.11
CA ARG A 87 -2.11 4.47 4.89
C ARG A 87 -2.59 5.91 4.70
N PRO A 88 -2.37 6.80 5.68
CA PRO A 88 -2.75 8.20 5.52
C PRO A 88 -1.95 8.87 4.41
N PRO A 89 -2.56 9.75 3.59
CA PRO A 89 -1.84 10.56 2.62
C PRO A 89 -0.66 11.31 3.26
N TYR A 90 0.46 11.38 2.53
CA TYR A 90 1.71 12.01 2.98
C TYR A 90 2.36 11.36 4.22
N GLY A 91 1.89 10.20 4.67
CA GLY A 91 2.34 9.56 5.91
C GLY A 91 2.03 10.34 7.19
N LYS A 92 1.17 11.37 7.13
CA LYS A 92 0.89 12.27 8.25
C LYS A 92 -0.17 11.72 9.17
N THR A 93 0.13 11.70 10.46
CA THR A 93 -0.79 11.25 11.51
C THR A 93 -0.73 12.17 12.73
N ASP A 94 -1.86 12.31 13.41
CA ASP A 94 -1.98 12.94 14.71
C ASP A 94 -2.83 12.05 15.65
N ALA A 95 -3.15 12.54 16.85
CA ALA A 95 -3.97 11.81 17.79
C ALA A 95 -5.40 11.58 17.27
N GLY A 96 -5.93 12.52 16.46
CA GLY A 96 -7.24 12.41 15.83
C GLY A 96 -7.28 11.27 14.81
N VAL A 97 -6.31 11.24 13.90
CA VAL A 97 -6.17 10.16 12.90
C VAL A 97 -6.07 8.81 13.58
N ARG A 98 -5.20 8.67 14.60
CA ARG A 98 -5.04 7.39 15.31
C ARG A 98 -6.32 6.94 16.02
N LYS A 99 -7.06 7.88 16.63
CA LYS A 99 -8.32 7.58 17.32
C LYS A 99 -9.44 7.16 16.37
N LEU A 100 -9.49 7.75 15.15
CA LEU A 100 -10.59 7.57 14.20
C LEU A 100 -10.29 6.52 13.11
N ALA A 101 -9.07 6.05 13.01
CA ALA A 101 -8.64 5.16 11.92
C ALA A 101 -9.49 3.87 11.79
N GLY A 102 -9.84 3.23 12.93
CA GLY A 102 -10.54 1.95 12.94
C GLY A 102 -9.83 0.89 12.09
N ALA A 103 -8.50 1.00 12.01
CA ALA A 103 -7.60 0.13 11.26
C ALA A 103 -6.15 0.35 11.73
N PRO A 104 -5.25 -0.63 11.55
CA PRO A 104 -3.82 -0.42 11.67
C PRO A 104 -3.31 0.62 10.65
N ILE A 105 -2.39 1.48 11.09
CA ILE A 105 -1.82 2.53 10.23
C ILE A 105 -0.47 2.08 9.71
N ILE A 106 -0.37 1.84 8.41
CA ILE A 106 0.80 1.31 7.74
C ILE A 106 1.51 2.42 6.95
N LEU A 107 2.70 2.74 7.36
CA LEU A 107 3.61 3.64 6.66
C LEU A 107 4.64 2.83 5.86
N TRP A 108 5.91 3.26 5.86
CA TRP A 108 7.01 2.61 5.13
C TRP A 108 8.34 2.87 5.82
N SER A 109 9.32 2.04 5.52
CA SER A 109 10.71 2.19 5.97
C SER A 109 11.66 2.55 4.82
N ILE A 110 11.28 2.26 3.57
CA ILE A 110 12.07 2.61 2.38
C ILE A 110 11.20 3.45 1.43
N ASP A 111 11.69 4.65 1.10
CA ASP A 111 11.06 5.59 0.17
C ASP A 111 12.08 6.01 -0.91
N PRO A 112 11.98 5.51 -2.13
CA PRO A 112 12.87 5.90 -3.21
C PRO A 112 12.49 7.24 -3.85
N GLU A 113 11.41 7.89 -3.39
CA GLU A 113 10.84 9.13 -3.95
C GLU A 113 10.49 8.98 -5.45
N ASP A 114 9.89 7.85 -5.82
CA ASP A 114 9.54 7.48 -7.20
C ASP A 114 8.57 8.46 -7.88
N TRP A 115 7.90 9.27 -7.09
CA TRP A 115 7.02 10.36 -7.53
C TRP A 115 7.80 11.62 -7.97
N SER A 116 9.09 11.75 -7.59
CA SER A 116 9.90 12.95 -7.81
C SER A 116 10.73 12.92 -9.09
N ASP A 117 11.09 11.73 -9.58
CA ASP A 117 11.83 11.55 -10.81
C ASP A 117 11.48 10.22 -11.51
N THR A 118 12.09 9.95 -12.65
CA THR A 118 11.86 8.76 -13.48
C THR A 118 13.09 7.87 -13.64
N ASP A 119 14.15 8.08 -12.85
CA ASP A 119 15.37 7.28 -12.89
C ASP A 119 15.16 5.92 -12.20
N THR A 120 14.68 4.95 -12.95
CA THR A 120 14.37 3.60 -12.46
C THR A 120 15.62 2.88 -11.94
N ALA A 121 16.79 3.10 -12.56
CA ALA A 121 18.03 2.46 -12.14
C ALA A 121 18.48 2.98 -10.76
N ARG A 122 18.40 4.29 -10.54
CA ARG A 122 18.71 4.92 -9.24
C ARG A 122 17.75 4.43 -8.17
N GLN A 123 16.45 4.45 -8.46
CA GLN A 123 15.40 4.00 -7.53
C GLN A 123 15.58 2.53 -7.15
N THR A 124 15.81 1.66 -8.14
CA THR A 124 16.05 0.23 -7.91
C THR A 124 17.29 0.01 -7.04
N ALA A 125 18.42 0.64 -7.39
CA ALA A 125 19.66 0.52 -6.61
C ALA A 125 19.48 1.03 -5.16
N HIS A 126 18.76 2.14 -4.98
CA HIS A 126 18.44 2.68 -3.66
C HIS A 126 17.67 1.67 -2.81
N ILE A 127 16.58 1.10 -3.35
CA ILE A 127 15.77 0.13 -2.61
C ILE A 127 16.57 -1.13 -2.29
N VAL A 128 17.21 -1.73 -3.29
CA VAL A 128 17.96 -2.99 -3.14
C VAL A 128 19.07 -2.86 -2.12
N SER A 129 19.81 -1.74 -2.12
CA SER A 129 20.92 -1.51 -1.18
C SER A 129 20.47 -1.34 0.28
N GLN A 130 19.21 -1.02 0.54
CA GLN A 130 18.68 -0.78 1.88
C GLN A 130 17.76 -1.89 2.39
N ALA A 131 17.21 -2.71 1.50
CA ALA A 131 16.23 -3.70 1.84
C ALA A 131 16.72 -4.69 2.90
N GLN A 132 15.94 -4.87 3.93
CA GLN A 132 16.15 -5.84 4.99
C GLN A 132 14.84 -6.58 5.28
N ASP A 133 14.94 -7.75 5.88
CA ASP A 133 13.77 -8.52 6.30
C ASP A 133 12.88 -7.69 7.24
N GLY A 134 11.60 -7.62 6.91
CA GLY A 134 10.60 -6.84 7.64
C GLY A 134 10.38 -5.41 7.12
N ASP A 135 11.09 -4.97 6.10
CA ASP A 135 10.89 -3.64 5.52
C ASP A 135 9.59 -3.53 4.71
N ILE A 136 9.04 -2.32 4.69
CA ILE A 136 7.92 -1.92 3.86
C ILE A 136 8.42 -0.86 2.86
N ILE A 137 8.35 -1.19 1.58
CA ILE A 137 8.79 -0.32 0.47
C ILE A 137 7.59 0.47 -0.05
N LEU A 138 7.73 1.79 -0.20
CA LEU A 138 6.73 2.67 -0.81
C LEU A 138 7.00 2.82 -2.30
N LEU A 139 5.96 2.62 -3.13
CA LEU A 139 5.95 2.94 -4.55
C LEU A 139 4.54 3.36 -4.99
N HIS A 140 4.42 4.03 -6.14
CA HIS A 140 3.16 4.55 -6.67
C HIS A 140 2.86 3.97 -8.06
N ASP A 141 1.81 3.16 -8.19
CA ASP A 141 1.44 2.44 -9.42
C ASP A 141 0.89 3.33 -10.56
N ILE A 142 0.76 4.63 -10.31
CA ILE A 142 0.26 5.60 -11.28
C ILE A 142 1.32 6.08 -12.27
N TYR A 143 2.59 5.84 -12.01
CA TYR A 143 3.70 6.22 -12.88
C TYR A 143 4.30 5.00 -13.59
N PRO A 144 4.53 5.07 -14.93
CA PRO A 144 5.15 3.95 -15.66
C PRO A 144 6.56 3.59 -15.14
N SER A 145 7.36 4.60 -14.76
CA SER A 145 8.68 4.42 -14.14
C SER A 145 8.61 3.68 -12.81
N SER A 146 7.65 4.02 -11.95
CA SER A 146 7.47 3.33 -10.66
C SER A 146 7.09 1.86 -10.83
N VAL A 147 6.26 1.55 -11.83
CA VAL A 147 5.93 0.15 -12.17
C VAL A 147 7.17 -0.60 -12.66
N GLU A 148 8.00 0.04 -13.49
CA GLU A 148 9.26 -0.55 -13.93
C GLU A 148 10.23 -0.77 -12.76
N THR A 149 10.41 0.24 -11.91
CA THR A 149 11.20 0.12 -10.66
C THR A 149 10.68 -1.02 -9.80
N ALA A 150 9.37 -1.13 -9.57
CA ALA A 150 8.78 -2.18 -8.76
C ALA A 150 9.16 -3.57 -9.27
N LEU A 151 9.04 -3.82 -10.57
CA LEU A 151 9.35 -5.10 -11.17
C LEU A 151 10.84 -5.42 -11.15
N GLN A 152 11.71 -4.42 -11.38
CA GLN A 152 13.18 -4.59 -11.25
C GLN A 152 13.59 -4.89 -9.81
N VAL A 153 13.00 -4.21 -8.82
CA VAL A 153 13.24 -4.47 -7.39
C VAL A 153 12.79 -5.88 -7.00
N VAL A 154 11.62 -6.30 -7.48
CA VAL A 154 11.13 -7.66 -7.21
C VAL A 154 12.10 -8.69 -7.78
N ASP A 155 12.55 -8.54 -9.02
CA ASP A 155 13.50 -9.48 -9.62
C ASP A 155 14.82 -9.53 -8.82
N ALA A 156 15.41 -8.37 -8.52
CA ALA A 156 16.68 -8.29 -7.81
C ALA A 156 16.62 -8.88 -6.39
N LEU A 157 15.57 -8.57 -5.63
CA LEU A 157 15.44 -9.06 -4.26
C LEU A 157 15.01 -10.54 -4.18
N LEU A 158 14.25 -11.06 -5.17
CA LEU A 158 14.00 -12.50 -5.29
C LEU A 158 15.32 -13.26 -5.53
N ASP A 159 16.22 -12.74 -6.36
CA ASP A 159 17.55 -13.32 -6.63
C ASP A 159 18.44 -13.31 -5.37
N GLU A 160 18.23 -12.35 -4.45
CA GLU A 160 18.89 -12.29 -3.14
C GLU A 160 18.22 -13.17 -2.06
N GLY A 161 17.12 -13.84 -2.40
CA GLY A 161 16.41 -14.77 -1.52
C GLY A 161 15.35 -14.13 -0.63
N PHE A 162 14.92 -12.90 -0.93
CA PHE A 162 13.77 -12.28 -0.27
C PHE A 162 12.44 -12.87 -0.78
N TYR A 163 11.39 -12.74 0.03
CA TYR A 163 10.02 -13.03 -0.34
C TYR A 163 9.17 -11.78 -0.23
N PHE A 164 8.28 -11.57 -1.20
CA PHE A 164 7.31 -10.48 -1.19
C PHE A 164 5.96 -10.99 -0.74
N VAL A 165 5.43 -10.36 0.29
CA VAL A 165 4.18 -10.74 0.95
C VAL A 165 3.32 -9.51 1.18
N THR A 166 2.04 -9.69 1.53
CA THR A 166 1.19 -8.59 1.99
C THR A 166 1.63 -8.08 3.36
N VAL A 167 1.15 -6.90 3.76
CA VAL A 167 1.43 -6.35 5.09
C VAL A 167 0.95 -7.31 6.18
N ASP A 168 -0.24 -7.85 6.07
CA ASP A 168 -0.76 -8.79 7.07
C ASP A 168 0.07 -10.06 7.17
N GLU A 169 0.46 -10.64 6.02
CA GLU A 169 1.35 -11.80 5.97
C GLU A 169 2.72 -11.49 6.59
N LEU A 170 3.27 -10.28 6.34
CA LEU A 170 4.54 -9.83 6.91
C LEU A 170 4.51 -9.79 8.44
N PHE A 171 3.50 -9.11 9.00
CA PHE A 171 3.39 -8.98 10.45
C PHE A 171 3.03 -10.31 11.13
N ALA A 172 2.18 -11.13 10.51
CA ALA A 172 1.87 -12.47 10.99
C ALA A 172 3.12 -13.38 11.03
N ALA A 173 3.97 -13.35 9.99
CA ALA A 173 5.22 -14.10 9.95
C ALA A 173 6.22 -13.68 11.06
N LYS A 174 6.12 -12.42 11.53
CA LYS A 174 6.91 -11.90 12.66
C LYS A 174 6.25 -12.10 14.03
N GLY A 175 5.06 -12.69 14.08
CA GLY A 175 4.29 -12.84 15.32
C GLY A 175 3.81 -11.52 15.92
N ILE A 176 3.71 -10.47 15.11
CA ILE A 176 3.25 -9.14 15.54
C ILE A 176 1.76 -9.02 15.20
N ILE A 177 0.96 -8.69 16.20
CA ILE A 177 -0.48 -8.40 16.01
C ILE A 177 -0.63 -6.92 15.68
N LEU A 178 -1.27 -6.65 14.54
CA LEU A 178 -1.62 -5.29 14.14
C LEU A 178 -2.81 -4.78 14.95
N GLU A 179 -2.69 -3.58 15.52
CA GLU A 179 -3.71 -2.95 16.35
C GLU A 179 -4.24 -1.67 15.69
N ASP A 180 -5.54 -1.43 15.79
CA ASP A 180 -6.18 -0.23 15.26
C ASP A 180 -5.57 1.05 15.82
N GLY A 181 -5.33 2.02 14.96
CA GLY A 181 -4.74 3.30 15.33
C GLY A 181 -3.25 3.28 15.67
N GLN A 182 -2.62 2.11 15.73
CA GLN A 182 -1.17 1.99 15.89
C GLN A 182 -0.46 2.19 14.56
N ARG A 183 0.74 2.77 14.62
CA ARG A 183 1.57 3.07 13.45
C ARG A 183 2.68 2.05 13.30
N TYR A 184 2.83 1.56 12.09
CA TYR A 184 3.86 0.60 11.72
C TYR A 184 4.61 1.12 10.49
N THR A 185 5.94 1.11 10.53
CA THR A 185 6.81 1.49 9.41
C THR A 185 7.54 0.28 8.83
N CYS A 186 7.70 -0.76 9.63
CA CYS A 186 8.32 -2.05 9.26
C CYS A 186 7.87 -3.10 10.27
N ALA A 187 8.13 -4.36 9.99
CA ALA A 187 7.89 -5.51 10.87
C ALA A 187 9.22 -6.05 11.45
N LYS A 188 10.11 -5.17 11.87
CA LYS A 188 11.34 -5.55 12.59
C LYS A 188 11.00 -5.67 14.07
N GLY A 189 11.35 -6.80 14.69
CA GLY A 189 11.24 -6.98 16.13
C GLY A 189 12.07 -5.93 16.84
N GLY A 190 11.49 -5.36 17.92
CA GLY A 190 12.22 -4.47 18.82
C GLY A 190 13.27 -5.24 19.63
#